data_29171ae9ef74fc15ec49c3f55c45d3c3
#
_entry.id   29171ae9ef74fc15ec49c3f55c45d3c3
#
_cell.length_a   1.000
_cell.length_b   1.000
_cell.length_c   1.000
_cell.angle_alpha   90.00
_cell.angle_beta   90.00
_cell.angle_gamma   90.00
#
_symmetry.space_group_name_H-M   'P 1'
#
loop_
_entity.id
_entity.type
_entity.pdbx_description
1 polymer ?
#
loop_
_entity_poly.entity_id
_entity_poly.type
_entity_poly.pdbx_seq_one_letter_code
_entity_poly.pdbx_strand_id
1 'polypeptide(L)'
;KACSIGQGIGGGYLEGDEETNFKKLQTSIKKAQELDENDLECNRILCEINKLFEDFDQSEYYGRKAYDINPNDPRVVCAYGELQVLTGRAEDGTELLIKAYELDPVGLGASNADKRLGDVMFGAYVKGDYQQCLEYDKKVGKKHPIAWAAKIASLSALSQTQEKEKELSKFATAYPDIVLGEEIDKLHFQDSSVKQTMKDFVT
;
A
#
# COMPACT_ATOMS: atom_id res chain seq x y z
N LYS A 1 -4.35 1.69 -21.42
CA LYS A 1 -5.71 1.20 -21.16
C LYS A 1 -5.76 0.31 -19.92
N ALA A 2 -4.87 -0.68 -19.77
CA ALA A 2 -4.79 -1.53 -18.57
C ALA A 2 -4.57 -0.70 -17.31
N CYS A 3 -3.61 0.23 -17.30
CA CYS A 3 -3.31 1.13 -16.20
C CYS A 3 -4.54 1.93 -15.75
N SER A 4 -5.28 2.53 -16.71
CA SER A 4 -6.49 3.31 -16.39
C SER A 4 -7.60 2.44 -15.78
N ILE A 5 -7.74 1.18 -16.19
CA ILE A 5 -8.72 0.26 -15.64
C ILE A 5 -8.29 -0.15 -14.22
N GLY A 6 -7.01 -0.51 -14.01
CA GLY A 6 -6.49 -0.90 -12.70
C GLY A 6 -6.63 0.21 -11.67
N GLN A 7 -6.28 1.45 -12.03
CA GLN A 7 -6.48 2.62 -11.16
C GLN A 7 -7.95 2.89 -10.87
N GLY A 8 -8.83 2.68 -11.86
CA GLY A 8 -10.27 2.86 -11.70
C GLY A 8 -10.89 1.83 -10.77
N ILE A 9 -10.44 0.56 -10.81
CA ILE A 9 -10.86 -0.49 -9.87
C ILE A 9 -10.40 -0.12 -8.46
N GLY A 10 -9.10 0.11 -8.27
CA GLY A 10 -8.53 0.44 -6.95
C GLY A 10 -9.06 1.75 -6.36
N GLY A 11 -9.48 2.69 -7.18
CA GLY A 11 -10.04 3.98 -6.77
C GLY A 11 -11.57 4.02 -6.67
N GLY A 12 -12.27 2.96 -7.08
CA GLY A 12 -13.73 2.88 -7.02
C GLY A 12 -14.47 3.82 -8.00
N TYR A 13 -13.80 4.31 -9.07
CA TYR A 13 -14.45 5.24 -10.03
C TYR A 13 -14.85 4.61 -11.35
N LEU A 14 -14.67 3.30 -11.54
CA LEU A 14 -15.17 2.63 -12.74
C LEU A 14 -16.65 2.28 -12.54
N GLU A 15 -17.48 2.78 -13.45
CA GLU A 15 -18.87 2.36 -13.56
C GLU A 15 -18.96 0.90 -14.03
N GLY A 16 -19.94 0.17 -13.53
CA GLY A 16 -20.20 -1.23 -13.85
C GLY A 16 -19.77 -2.20 -12.75
N ASP A 17 -20.04 -3.47 -12.96
CA ASP A 17 -19.67 -4.50 -11.99
C ASP A 17 -18.17 -4.80 -12.01
N GLU A 18 -17.64 -5.16 -10.85
CA GLU A 18 -16.21 -5.41 -10.65
C GLU A 18 -15.71 -6.56 -11.52
N GLU A 19 -16.51 -7.62 -11.72
CA GLU A 19 -16.12 -8.78 -12.52
C GLU A 19 -15.88 -8.40 -13.99
N THR A 20 -16.78 -7.60 -14.57
CA THR A 20 -16.63 -7.09 -15.95
C THR A 20 -15.41 -6.20 -16.09
N ASN A 21 -15.18 -5.29 -15.14
CA ASN A 21 -14.03 -4.41 -15.15
C ASN A 21 -12.73 -5.18 -15.00
N PHE A 22 -12.73 -6.20 -14.16
CA PHE A 22 -11.59 -7.09 -13.97
C PHE A 22 -11.26 -7.91 -15.23
N LYS A 23 -12.26 -8.48 -15.92
CA LYS A 23 -12.07 -9.17 -17.20
C LYS A 23 -11.47 -8.24 -18.29
N LYS A 24 -11.92 -6.98 -18.35
CA LYS A 24 -11.34 -5.98 -19.25
C LYS A 24 -9.87 -5.67 -18.91
N LEU A 25 -9.55 -5.59 -17.62
CA LEU A 25 -8.19 -5.39 -17.16
C LEU A 25 -7.29 -6.56 -17.58
N GLN A 26 -7.67 -7.79 -17.25
CA GLN A 26 -6.93 -9.00 -17.62
C GLN A 26 -6.68 -9.09 -19.13
N THR A 27 -7.74 -8.85 -19.95
CA THR A 27 -7.61 -8.86 -21.40
C THR A 27 -6.62 -7.81 -21.90
N SER A 28 -6.66 -6.61 -21.32
CA SER A 28 -5.77 -5.51 -21.70
C SER A 28 -4.32 -5.76 -21.31
N ILE A 29 -4.09 -6.37 -20.14
CA ILE A 29 -2.75 -6.75 -19.66
C ILE A 29 -2.18 -7.87 -20.52
N LYS A 30 -2.96 -8.93 -20.78
CA LYS A 30 -2.51 -10.03 -21.66
C LYS A 30 -2.07 -9.51 -23.00
N LYS A 31 -2.85 -8.62 -23.61
CA LYS A 31 -2.48 -8.01 -24.90
C LYS A 31 -1.24 -7.13 -24.82
N ALA A 32 -1.02 -6.42 -23.71
CA ALA A 32 0.18 -5.63 -23.50
C ALA A 32 1.43 -6.54 -23.38
N GLN A 33 1.34 -7.64 -22.63
CA GLN A 33 2.42 -8.63 -22.51
C GLN A 33 2.76 -9.31 -23.85
N GLU A 34 1.76 -9.60 -24.70
CA GLU A 34 1.98 -10.16 -26.05
C GLU A 34 2.73 -9.18 -26.97
N LEU A 35 2.61 -7.87 -26.74
CA LEU A 35 3.30 -6.83 -27.51
C LEU A 35 4.71 -6.54 -26.97
N ASP A 36 4.85 -6.50 -25.67
CA ASP A 36 6.12 -6.30 -24.97
C ASP A 36 6.04 -6.92 -23.57
N GLU A 37 6.67 -8.07 -23.37
CA GLU A 37 6.73 -8.74 -22.09
C GLU A 37 7.56 -7.98 -21.05
N ASN A 38 8.40 -7.04 -21.50
CA ASN A 38 9.25 -6.20 -20.65
C ASN A 38 8.67 -4.80 -20.43
N ASP A 39 7.41 -4.55 -20.83
CA ASP A 39 6.77 -3.28 -20.52
C ASP A 39 6.72 -3.06 -19.00
N LEU A 40 7.33 -1.96 -18.57
CA LEU A 40 7.48 -1.59 -17.16
C LEU A 40 6.13 -1.52 -16.44
N GLU A 41 5.19 -0.79 -17.06
CA GLU A 41 3.89 -0.51 -16.44
C GLU A 41 3.02 -1.77 -16.37
N CYS A 42 3.12 -2.64 -17.39
CA CYS A 42 2.44 -3.93 -17.39
C CYS A 42 2.93 -4.81 -16.23
N ASN A 43 4.25 -4.93 -16.05
CA ASN A 43 4.83 -5.73 -14.96
C ASN A 43 4.48 -5.12 -13.58
N ARG A 44 4.51 -3.79 -13.43
CA ARG A 44 4.07 -3.13 -12.19
C ARG A 44 2.61 -3.43 -11.85
N ILE A 45 1.70 -3.33 -12.84
CA ILE A 45 0.28 -3.63 -12.63
C ILE A 45 0.06 -5.11 -12.30
N LEU A 46 0.80 -6.02 -12.92
CA LEU A 46 0.72 -7.45 -12.60
C LEU A 46 1.20 -7.75 -11.17
N CYS A 47 2.23 -7.07 -10.70
CA CYS A 47 2.63 -7.15 -9.29
C CYS A 47 1.45 -6.78 -8.37
N GLU A 48 0.80 -5.64 -8.62
CA GLU A 48 -0.33 -5.18 -7.81
C GLU A 48 -1.53 -6.14 -7.86
N ILE A 49 -1.88 -6.65 -9.05
CA ILE A 49 -3.02 -7.55 -9.21
C ILE A 49 -2.77 -8.89 -8.50
N ASN A 50 -1.61 -9.49 -8.70
CA ASN A 50 -1.30 -10.77 -8.05
C ASN A 50 -1.23 -10.63 -6.53
N LYS A 51 -0.78 -9.48 -6.01
CA LYS A 51 -0.85 -9.14 -4.59
C LYS A 51 -2.30 -9.16 -4.07
N LEU A 52 -3.26 -8.58 -4.81
CA LEU A 52 -4.68 -8.58 -4.44
C LEU A 52 -5.31 -9.99 -4.42
N PHE A 53 -4.80 -10.92 -5.22
CA PHE A 53 -5.24 -12.32 -5.24
C PHE A 53 -4.40 -13.23 -4.36
N GLU A 54 -3.50 -12.68 -3.56
CA GLU A 54 -2.60 -13.43 -2.67
C GLU A 54 -1.69 -14.43 -3.41
N ASP A 55 -1.51 -14.24 -4.75
CA ASP A 55 -0.50 -14.96 -5.51
C ASP A 55 0.85 -14.22 -5.38
N PHE A 56 1.44 -14.37 -4.19
CA PHE A 56 2.65 -13.64 -3.84
C PHE A 56 3.86 -14.04 -4.67
N ASP A 57 3.91 -15.27 -5.17
CA ASP A 57 5.00 -15.73 -6.03
C ASP A 57 4.98 -15.01 -7.38
N GLN A 58 3.80 -14.90 -8.01
CA GLN A 58 3.64 -14.14 -9.24
C GLN A 58 3.83 -12.64 -9.01
N SER A 59 3.33 -12.14 -7.89
CA SER A 59 3.53 -10.73 -7.50
C SER A 59 5.03 -10.40 -7.38
N GLU A 60 5.81 -11.26 -6.71
CA GLU A 60 7.26 -11.12 -6.58
C GLU A 60 7.95 -11.17 -7.94
N TYR A 61 7.60 -12.12 -8.79
CA TYR A 61 8.17 -12.24 -10.14
C TYR A 61 8.00 -10.95 -10.95
N TYR A 62 6.77 -10.42 -11.02
CA TYR A 62 6.49 -9.22 -11.79
C TYR A 62 7.02 -7.94 -11.11
N GLY A 63 6.95 -7.86 -9.80
CA GLY A 63 7.48 -6.73 -9.04
C GLY A 63 8.99 -6.59 -9.21
N ARG A 64 9.73 -7.69 -9.09
CA ARG A 64 11.18 -7.74 -9.32
C ARG A 64 11.50 -7.37 -10.78
N LYS A 65 10.79 -7.95 -11.75
CA LYS A 65 10.99 -7.65 -13.17
C LYS A 65 10.79 -6.17 -13.46
N ALA A 66 9.76 -5.54 -12.92
CA ALA A 66 9.54 -4.09 -13.06
C ALA A 66 10.67 -3.28 -12.40
N TYR A 67 11.10 -3.67 -11.21
CA TYR A 67 12.18 -3.02 -10.48
C TYR A 67 13.51 -3.12 -11.21
N ASP A 68 13.84 -4.28 -11.80
CA ASP A 68 15.07 -4.49 -12.58
C ASP A 68 15.08 -3.65 -13.86
N ILE A 69 13.92 -3.40 -14.48
CA ILE A 69 13.80 -2.52 -15.65
C ILE A 69 14.07 -1.05 -15.29
N ASN A 70 13.47 -0.56 -14.21
CA ASN A 70 13.71 0.82 -13.74
C ASN A 70 13.60 0.94 -12.21
N PRO A 71 14.72 0.79 -11.48
CA PRO A 71 14.76 0.91 -10.03
C PRO A 71 14.61 2.35 -9.50
N ASN A 72 14.38 3.32 -10.39
CA ASN A 72 14.19 4.73 -10.06
C ASN A 72 12.80 5.26 -10.46
N ASP A 73 11.89 4.42 -10.92
CA ASP A 73 10.48 4.80 -11.05
C ASP A 73 9.82 4.70 -9.66
N PRO A 74 9.38 5.83 -9.06
CA PRO A 74 8.85 5.84 -7.69
C PRO A 74 7.59 4.97 -7.53
N ARG A 75 6.82 4.74 -8.60
CA ARG A 75 5.61 3.89 -8.58
C ARG A 75 5.99 2.41 -8.52
N VAL A 76 7.02 2.02 -9.26
CA VAL A 76 7.56 0.65 -9.26
C VAL A 76 8.20 0.35 -7.91
N VAL A 77 9.04 1.26 -7.42
CA VAL A 77 9.72 1.11 -6.12
C VAL A 77 8.70 1.00 -4.99
N CYS A 78 7.63 1.81 -5.02
CA CYS A 78 6.55 1.77 -4.05
C CYS A 78 5.81 0.42 -4.10
N ALA A 79 5.36 -0.01 -5.29
CA ALA A 79 4.61 -1.27 -5.45
C ALA A 79 5.43 -2.49 -4.99
N TYR A 80 6.72 -2.52 -5.32
CA TYR A 80 7.61 -3.61 -4.89
C TYR A 80 7.92 -3.53 -3.39
N GLY A 81 8.10 -2.32 -2.84
CA GLY A 81 8.28 -2.10 -1.40
C GLY A 81 7.07 -2.55 -0.58
N GLU A 82 5.85 -2.20 -1.00
CA GLU A 82 4.62 -2.67 -0.36
C GLU A 82 4.53 -4.21 -0.36
N LEU A 83 4.86 -4.86 -1.48
CA LEU A 83 4.89 -6.32 -1.56
C LEU A 83 5.88 -6.92 -0.56
N GLN A 84 7.10 -6.37 -0.45
CA GLN A 84 8.11 -6.84 0.51
C GLN A 84 7.58 -6.75 1.96
N VAL A 85 6.92 -5.63 2.32
CA VAL A 85 6.30 -5.46 3.64
C VAL A 85 5.25 -6.54 3.90
N LEU A 86 4.36 -6.81 2.93
CA LEU A 86 3.25 -7.75 3.08
C LEU A 86 3.70 -9.23 3.09
N THR A 87 4.89 -9.52 2.56
CA THR A 87 5.47 -10.87 2.47
C THR A 87 6.55 -11.16 3.52
N GLY A 88 6.59 -10.37 4.62
CA GLY A 88 7.47 -10.62 5.77
C GLY A 88 8.89 -10.06 5.63
N ARG A 89 9.18 -9.29 4.57
CA ARG A 89 10.46 -8.59 4.36
C ARG A 89 10.31 -7.10 4.68
N ALA A 90 9.75 -6.81 5.85
CA ALA A 90 9.34 -5.44 6.20
C ALA A 90 10.52 -4.45 6.28
N GLU A 91 11.73 -4.90 6.64
CA GLU A 91 12.92 -4.03 6.64
C GLU A 91 13.23 -3.55 5.21
N ASP A 92 13.48 -4.49 4.29
CA ASP A 92 13.78 -4.19 2.88
C ASP A 92 12.65 -3.39 2.22
N GLY A 93 11.40 -3.78 2.49
CA GLY A 93 10.21 -3.10 1.98
C GLY A 93 10.13 -1.65 2.45
N THR A 94 10.41 -1.39 3.72
CA THR A 94 10.39 -0.02 4.28
C THR A 94 11.47 0.85 3.65
N GLU A 95 12.67 0.34 3.41
CA GLU A 95 13.74 1.06 2.71
C GLU A 95 13.31 1.43 1.28
N LEU A 96 12.65 0.50 0.57
CA LEU A 96 12.11 0.80 -0.76
C LEU A 96 11.01 1.87 -0.71
N LEU A 97 10.12 1.84 0.29
CA LEU A 97 9.07 2.84 0.45
C LEU A 97 9.66 4.24 0.74
N ILE A 98 10.70 4.31 1.56
CA ILE A 98 11.47 5.56 1.79
C ILE A 98 12.09 6.04 0.48
N LYS A 99 12.76 5.17 -0.26
CA LYS A 99 13.34 5.49 -1.57
C LYS A 99 12.27 6.01 -2.55
N ALA A 100 11.09 5.38 -2.59
CA ALA A 100 9.98 5.83 -3.45
C ALA A 100 9.52 7.26 -3.11
N TYR A 101 9.47 7.60 -1.82
CA TYR A 101 9.17 8.96 -1.37
C TYR A 101 10.28 9.95 -1.77
N GLU A 102 11.56 9.58 -1.59
CA GLU A 102 12.70 10.43 -1.93
C GLU A 102 12.82 10.70 -3.44
N LEU A 103 12.43 9.74 -4.27
CA LEU A 103 12.42 9.89 -5.73
C LEU A 103 11.33 10.87 -6.22
N ASP A 104 10.23 11.03 -5.47
CA ASP A 104 9.15 11.95 -5.84
C ASP A 104 8.44 12.50 -4.58
N PRO A 105 9.11 13.41 -3.84
CA PRO A 105 8.60 13.92 -2.56
C PRO A 105 7.44 14.92 -2.72
N VAL A 106 7.14 15.35 -3.94
CA VAL A 106 6.07 16.29 -4.27
C VAL A 106 5.04 15.69 -5.24
N GLY A 107 4.99 14.36 -5.32
CA GLY A 107 4.07 13.64 -6.19
C GLY A 107 2.63 14.13 -6.05
N LEU A 108 1.91 14.17 -7.17
CA LEU A 108 0.52 14.59 -7.26
C LEU A 108 -0.41 13.41 -7.60
N GLY A 109 -1.71 13.60 -7.39
CA GLY A 109 -2.73 12.60 -7.73
C GLY A 109 -2.82 11.46 -6.72
N ALA A 110 -3.15 10.26 -7.19
CA ALA A 110 -3.40 9.09 -6.34
C ALA A 110 -2.16 8.60 -5.58
N SER A 111 -0.96 8.78 -6.17
CA SER A 111 0.33 8.44 -5.55
C SER A 111 1.06 9.70 -5.07
N ASN A 112 0.34 10.59 -4.40
CA ASN A 112 0.91 11.84 -3.87
C ASN A 112 1.86 11.60 -2.69
N ALA A 113 2.56 12.66 -2.28
CA ALA A 113 3.53 12.61 -1.19
C ALA A 113 2.94 12.08 0.13
N ASP A 114 1.70 12.47 0.47
CA ASP A 114 1.02 12.01 1.68
C ASP A 114 0.73 10.50 1.65
N LYS A 115 0.32 9.96 0.48
CA LYS A 115 0.14 8.52 0.32
C LYS A 115 1.46 7.78 0.55
N ARG A 116 2.54 8.23 -0.10
CA ARG A 116 3.87 7.59 0.05
C ARG A 116 4.40 7.65 1.46
N LEU A 117 4.23 8.78 2.14
CA LEU A 117 4.58 8.89 3.56
C LEU A 117 3.73 7.94 4.42
N GLY A 118 2.45 7.77 4.09
CA GLY A 118 1.58 6.80 4.74
C GLY A 118 2.03 5.35 4.52
N ASP A 119 2.53 5.03 3.33
CA ASP A 119 3.10 3.71 3.03
C ASP A 119 4.40 3.46 3.82
N VAL A 120 5.26 4.48 3.97
CA VAL A 120 6.44 4.40 4.86
C VAL A 120 6.02 4.19 6.31
N MET A 121 4.99 4.89 6.80
CA MET A 121 4.46 4.68 8.16
C MET A 121 3.97 3.24 8.35
N PHE A 122 3.27 2.69 7.36
CA PHE A 122 2.81 1.31 7.37
C PHE A 122 3.98 0.32 7.41
N GLY A 123 4.98 0.49 6.55
CA GLY A 123 6.19 -0.34 6.55
C GLY A 123 6.93 -0.28 7.88
N ALA A 124 7.14 0.92 8.44
CA ALA A 124 7.78 1.12 9.73
C ALA A 124 7.01 0.43 10.87
N TYR A 125 5.69 0.50 10.87
CA TYR A 125 4.85 -0.23 11.82
C TYR A 125 5.06 -1.76 11.70
N VAL A 126 4.98 -2.31 10.47
CA VAL A 126 5.09 -3.76 10.24
C VAL A 126 6.46 -4.30 10.62
N LYS A 127 7.55 -3.55 10.39
CA LYS A 127 8.88 -3.94 10.84
C LYS A 127 9.11 -3.78 12.36
N GLY A 128 8.15 -3.20 13.11
CA GLY A 128 8.24 -2.98 14.54
C GLY A 128 8.94 -1.68 14.96
N ASP A 129 9.31 -0.80 14.02
CA ASP A 129 9.88 0.51 14.33
C ASP A 129 8.77 1.56 14.51
N TYR A 130 8.08 1.44 15.64
CA TYR A 130 6.95 2.31 15.96
C TYR A 130 7.34 3.77 16.11
N GLN A 131 8.57 4.06 16.55
CA GLN A 131 9.07 5.43 16.65
C GLN A 131 9.24 6.04 15.26
N GLN A 132 9.83 5.31 14.31
CA GLN A 132 9.97 5.75 12.93
C GLN A 132 8.59 6.03 12.29
N CYS A 133 7.58 5.18 12.55
CA CYS A 133 6.21 5.43 12.10
C CYS A 133 5.71 6.80 12.60
N LEU A 134 5.87 7.10 13.89
CA LEU A 134 5.44 8.37 14.49
C LEU A 134 6.27 9.59 14.02
N GLU A 135 7.52 9.38 13.61
CA GLU A 135 8.35 10.44 13.02
C GLU A 135 7.86 10.81 11.61
N TYR A 136 7.51 9.81 10.79
CA TYR A 136 6.94 10.04 9.46
C TYR A 136 5.53 10.65 9.55
N ASP A 137 4.73 10.27 10.56
CA ASP A 137 3.41 10.90 10.81
C ASP A 137 3.48 12.43 10.88
N LYS A 138 4.54 12.99 11.44
CA LYS A 138 4.73 14.46 11.54
C LYS A 138 4.88 15.15 10.18
N LYS A 139 5.20 14.40 9.12
CA LYS A 139 5.41 14.91 7.76
C LYS A 139 4.16 14.77 6.88
N VAL A 140 3.20 13.90 7.27
CA VAL A 140 1.99 13.63 6.49
C VAL A 140 0.96 14.73 6.72
N GLY A 141 0.54 15.39 5.63
CA GLY A 141 -0.51 16.41 5.69
C GLY A 141 -1.90 15.78 5.81
N LYS A 142 -2.26 14.88 4.90
CA LYS A 142 -3.54 14.16 4.89
C LYS A 142 -3.33 12.66 4.92
N LYS A 143 -3.62 12.06 6.06
CA LYS A 143 -3.50 10.60 6.25
C LYS A 143 -4.68 9.86 5.62
N HIS A 144 -4.39 8.80 4.86
CA HIS A 144 -5.39 7.80 4.46
C HIS A 144 -5.63 6.78 5.61
N PRO A 145 -6.72 5.98 5.58
CA PRO A 145 -7.09 5.11 6.71
C PRO A 145 -5.98 4.17 7.20
N ILE A 146 -5.20 3.55 6.31
CA ILE A 146 -4.10 2.65 6.70
C ILE A 146 -2.96 3.40 7.40
N ALA A 147 -2.66 4.64 7.00
CA ALA A 147 -1.68 5.47 7.72
C ALA A 147 -2.18 5.84 9.14
N TRP A 148 -3.48 6.07 9.31
CA TRP A 148 -4.09 6.21 10.63
C TRP A 148 -3.97 4.93 11.45
N ALA A 149 -4.27 3.77 10.85
CA ALA A 149 -4.15 2.47 11.52
C ALA A 149 -2.70 2.22 11.98
N ALA A 150 -1.70 2.47 11.12
CA ALA A 150 -0.29 2.33 11.47
C ALA A 150 0.11 3.23 12.65
N LYS A 151 -0.33 4.51 12.64
CA LYS A 151 -0.10 5.43 13.76
C LYS A 151 -0.72 4.95 15.06
N ILE A 152 -2.02 4.63 15.04
CA ILE A 152 -2.77 4.22 16.22
C ILE A 152 -2.22 2.92 16.81
N ALA A 153 -1.90 1.95 15.94
CA ALA A 153 -1.27 0.70 16.34
C ALA A 153 0.14 0.92 16.93
N SER A 154 0.93 1.84 16.37
CA SER A 154 2.24 2.20 16.93
C SER A 154 2.12 2.82 18.31
N LEU A 155 1.15 3.72 18.53
CA LEU A 155 0.88 4.31 19.84
C LEU A 155 0.45 3.24 20.87
N SER A 156 -0.36 2.27 20.44
CA SER A 156 -0.78 1.13 21.25
C SER A 156 0.41 0.26 21.65
N ALA A 157 1.27 -0.11 20.69
CA ALA A 157 2.48 -0.90 20.93
C ALA A 157 3.46 -0.20 21.90
N LEU A 158 3.51 1.13 21.87
CA LEU A 158 4.32 1.95 22.77
C LEU A 158 3.62 2.26 24.10
N SER A 159 2.44 1.69 24.37
CA SER A 159 1.63 1.92 25.57
C SER A 159 1.25 3.40 25.80
N GLN A 160 1.13 4.19 24.71
CA GLN A 160 0.74 5.60 24.75
C GLN A 160 -0.79 5.75 24.66
N THR A 161 -1.50 5.21 25.64
CA THR A 161 -2.97 5.06 25.64
C THR A 161 -3.72 6.39 25.45
N GLN A 162 -3.31 7.45 26.14
CA GLN A 162 -4.00 8.76 26.02
C GLN A 162 -3.89 9.35 24.62
N GLU A 163 -2.72 9.26 23.99
CA GLU A 163 -2.53 9.76 22.63
C GLU A 163 -3.26 8.86 21.61
N LYS A 164 -3.28 7.53 21.81
CA LYS A 164 -4.08 6.60 21.04
C LYS A 164 -5.56 7.02 21.01
N GLU A 165 -6.19 7.23 22.16
CA GLU A 165 -7.60 7.62 22.28
C GLU A 165 -7.90 8.94 21.56
N LYS A 166 -7.01 9.91 21.69
CA LYS A 166 -7.11 11.19 20.98
C LYS A 166 -7.03 11.02 19.46
N GLU A 167 -6.11 10.17 18.98
CA GLU A 167 -5.97 9.93 17.53
C GLU A 167 -7.15 9.10 16.98
N LEU A 168 -7.71 8.15 17.72
CA LEU A 168 -8.96 7.46 17.38
C LEU A 168 -10.12 8.46 17.21
N SER A 169 -10.26 9.43 18.12
CA SER A 169 -11.29 10.47 18.02
C SER A 169 -11.13 11.37 16.81
N LYS A 170 -9.88 11.71 16.45
CA LYS A 170 -9.57 12.47 15.23
C LYS A 170 -9.89 11.66 13.97
N PHE A 171 -9.54 10.38 13.95
CA PHE A 171 -9.88 9.49 12.84
C PHE A 171 -11.39 9.41 12.63
N ALA A 172 -12.17 9.15 13.69
CA ALA A 172 -13.63 9.09 13.61
C ALA A 172 -14.26 10.40 13.09
N THR A 173 -13.64 11.56 13.40
CA THR A 173 -14.08 12.85 12.87
C THR A 173 -13.73 13.01 11.37
N ALA A 174 -12.54 12.56 10.96
CA ALA A 174 -12.07 12.69 9.58
C ALA A 174 -12.74 11.68 8.63
N TYR A 175 -13.11 10.51 9.14
CA TYR A 175 -13.66 9.38 8.41
C TYR A 175 -14.84 8.75 9.15
N PRO A 176 -15.99 9.45 9.25
CA PRO A 176 -17.13 9.00 10.07
C PRO A 176 -17.77 7.69 9.61
N ASP A 177 -17.63 7.37 8.32
CA ASP A 177 -18.23 6.18 7.70
C ASP A 177 -17.23 5.03 7.53
N ILE A 178 -15.99 5.14 8.04
CA ILE A 178 -14.95 4.14 7.87
C ILE A 178 -14.61 3.47 9.21
N VAL A 179 -14.61 2.15 9.23
CA VAL A 179 -14.15 1.32 10.35
C VAL A 179 -12.71 0.88 10.08
N LEU A 180 -11.76 1.25 10.94
CA LEU A 180 -10.34 0.91 10.74
C LEU A 180 -10.09 -0.59 10.61
N GLY A 181 -10.79 -1.41 11.39
CA GLY A 181 -10.68 -2.86 11.32
C GLY A 181 -11.04 -3.41 9.93
N GLU A 182 -12.07 -2.85 9.28
CA GLU A 182 -12.49 -3.24 7.93
C GLU A 182 -11.46 -2.80 6.87
N GLU A 183 -10.82 -1.65 7.06
CA GLU A 183 -9.74 -1.22 6.17
C GLU A 183 -8.50 -2.12 6.30
N ILE A 184 -8.18 -2.56 7.53
CA ILE A 184 -7.10 -3.51 7.77
C ILE A 184 -7.43 -4.88 7.16
N ASP A 185 -8.69 -5.31 7.15
CA ASP A 185 -9.12 -6.57 6.52
C ASP A 185 -8.85 -6.61 5.00
N LYS A 186 -8.84 -5.46 4.35
CA LYS A 186 -8.49 -5.34 2.92
C LYS A 186 -6.99 -5.53 2.62
N LEU A 187 -6.14 -5.55 3.64
CA LEU A 187 -4.72 -5.81 3.46
C LEU A 187 -4.47 -7.32 3.27
N HIS A 188 -3.64 -7.66 2.32
CA HIS A 188 -3.29 -9.04 1.98
C HIS A 188 -1.88 -9.35 2.51
N PHE A 189 -1.80 -9.84 3.75
CA PHE A 189 -0.55 -10.29 4.34
C PHE A 189 -0.33 -11.78 4.08
N GLN A 190 0.90 -12.17 3.76
CA GLN A 190 1.28 -13.58 3.70
C GLN A 190 1.19 -14.23 5.07
N ASP A 191 1.54 -13.51 6.14
CA ASP A 191 1.29 -13.93 7.53
C ASP A 191 0.08 -13.16 8.11
N SER A 192 -1.04 -13.85 8.25
CA SER A 192 -2.28 -13.27 8.78
C SER A 192 -2.18 -12.81 10.24
N SER A 193 -1.18 -13.28 11.00
CA SER A 193 -0.99 -12.86 12.40
C SER A 193 -0.63 -11.38 12.51
N VAL A 194 0.07 -10.83 11.52
CA VAL A 194 0.41 -9.39 11.45
C VAL A 194 -0.86 -8.55 11.33
N LYS A 195 -1.78 -8.98 10.45
CA LYS A 195 -3.09 -8.34 10.28
C LYS A 195 -3.88 -8.35 11.59
N GLN A 196 -3.95 -9.51 12.26
CA GLN A 196 -4.69 -9.63 13.52
C GLN A 196 -4.09 -8.76 14.61
N THR A 197 -2.77 -8.75 14.78
CA THR A 197 -2.09 -7.88 15.73
C THR A 197 -2.39 -6.40 15.48
N MET A 198 -2.40 -5.97 14.22
CA MET A 198 -2.74 -4.59 13.86
C MET A 198 -4.19 -4.25 14.24
N LYS A 199 -5.14 -5.17 14.00
CA LYS A 199 -6.55 -5.01 14.40
C LYS A 199 -6.70 -4.89 15.91
N ASP A 200 -6.04 -5.75 16.69
CA ASP A 200 -6.09 -5.74 18.16
C ASP A 200 -5.55 -4.42 18.72
N PHE A 201 -4.58 -3.80 18.06
CA PHE A 201 -4.01 -2.53 18.48
C PHE A 201 -4.89 -1.31 18.16
N VAL A 202 -5.75 -1.36 17.17
CA VAL A 202 -6.63 -0.23 16.80
C VAL A 202 -8.01 -0.28 17.44
N THR A 203 -8.37 -1.42 18.04
CA THR A 203 -9.56 -1.56 18.88
C THR A 203 -9.27 -1.16 20.32
#